data_58b6e47abe65c882b4954c9ed2b817e8
#
_entry.id   58b6e47abe65c882b4954c9ed2b817e8
#
_cell.length_a   1.000
_cell.length_b   1.000
_cell.length_c   1.000
_cell.angle_alpha   90.00
_cell.angle_beta   90.00
_cell.angle_gamma   90.00
#
_symmetry.space_group_name_H-M   'P 1'
#
loop_
_entity.id
_entity.type
_entity.pdbx_description
1 polymer ?
#
loop_
_entity_poly.entity_id
_entity_poly.type
_entity_poly.pdbx_seq_one_letter_code
_entity_poly.pdbx_strand_id
1 'polypeptide(L)'
;PAGTGGRVLLHFGAVDYACAVQVNGHLVGGHRGGYWPFTLDITAQLNGTGRNSLWVAVQDPTGHGTQARGKQTLKPGGVFYPAQSGIWQTVWLERVPENYIQSLTVTPDYDARTVTVKAHTSAPGGAANLWAVVRAGGVTIAEDWGSDEADRDGAVTLHIPEEHFFPWSPDSPFLYDLTVGTTQGEEEQRDTVHSYFALRKWSCAPDAHGIMRFCL
;
A
#
# COMPACT_ATOMS: atom_id res chain seq x y z
N PRO A 1 13.69 -9.39 -19.12
CA PRO A 1 14.41 -8.71 -20.18
C PRO A 1 14.21 -7.20 -20.02
N ALA A 2 15.31 -6.46 -19.94
CA ALA A 2 15.28 -5.01 -20.05
C ALA A 2 14.93 -4.69 -21.51
N GLY A 3 13.73 -4.20 -21.74
CA GLY A 3 13.30 -3.84 -23.06
C GLY A 3 11.85 -3.38 -23.04
N THR A 4 11.65 -2.09 -23.01
CA THR A 4 10.45 -1.27 -23.14
C THR A 4 10.14 -0.53 -21.86
N GLY A 5 10.86 0.55 -21.56
CA GLY A 5 10.46 1.62 -20.65
C GLY A 5 9.68 1.19 -19.41
N GLY A 6 10.33 1.07 -18.26
CA GLY A 6 9.67 0.73 -17.01
C GLY A 6 10.70 0.46 -15.91
N ARG A 7 10.22 0.32 -14.67
CA ARG A 7 11.06 0.08 -13.50
C ARG A 7 10.83 -1.30 -12.91
N VAL A 8 11.81 -1.80 -12.21
CA VAL A 8 11.71 -3.00 -11.39
C VAL A 8 11.92 -2.59 -9.94
N LEU A 9 10.91 -2.79 -9.13
CA LEU A 9 10.89 -2.47 -7.71
C LEU A 9 11.10 -3.74 -6.91
N LEU A 10 11.96 -3.67 -5.90
CA LEU A 10 12.17 -4.72 -4.91
C LEU A 10 11.55 -4.27 -3.60
N HIS A 11 10.56 -5.02 -3.14
CA HIS A 11 9.81 -4.73 -1.95
C HIS A 11 10.18 -5.68 -0.83
N PHE A 12 10.25 -5.14 0.39
CA PHE A 12 10.38 -5.88 1.63
C PHE A 12 9.23 -5.52 2.55
N GLY A 13 8.47 -6.50 3.03
CA GLY A 13 7.41 -6.28 4.01
C GLY A 13 7.96 -5.83 5.37
N ALA A 14 9.06 -6.44 5.82
CA ALA A 14 9.84 -5.97 6.96
C ALA A 14 11.16 -6.74 7.08
N VAL A 15 12.18 -6.06 7.63
CA VAL A 15 13.49 -6.65 7.99
C VAL A 15 13.87 -6.15 9.38
N ASP A 16 14.10 -7.04 10.33
CA ASP A 16 14.50 -6.69 11.68
C ASP A 16 16.02 -6.76 11.83
N TYR A 17 16.75 -5.69 12.06
CA TYR A 17 16.30 -4.33 12.35
C TYR A 17 16.80 -3.33 11.30
N ALA A 18 18.09 -3.34 10.99
CA ALA A 18 18.71 -2.50 9.97
C ALA A 18 19.26 -3.38 8.85
N CYS A 19 19.12 -2.97 7.61
CA CYS A 19 19.67 -3.71 6.49
C CYS A 19 20.31 -2.81 5.44
N ALA A 20 21.25 -3.42 4.69
CA ALA A 20 21.79 -2.89 3.45
C ALA A 20 21.54 -3.92 2.34
N VAL A 21 21.11 -3.45 1.18
CA VAL A 21 20.71 -4.28 0.04
C VAL A 21 21.63 -4.01 -1.13
N GLN A 22 22.19 -5.08 -1.71
CA GLN A 22 23.01 -5.01 -2.92
C GLN A 22 22.44 -5.90 -4.02
N VAL A 23 22.48 -5.39 -5.23
CA VAL A 23 22.12 -6.13 -6.46
C VAL A 23 23.35 -6.14 -7.37
N ASN A 24 23.79 -7.33 -7.78
CA ASN A 24 24.97 -7.52 -8.64
C ASN A 24 26.25 -6.82 -8.14
N GLY A 25 26.42 -6.78 -6.80
CA GLY A 25 27.55 -6.14 -6.14
C GLY A 25 27.42 -4.63 -5.93
N HIS A 26 26.33 -3.99 -6.41
CA HIS A 26 26.07 -2.58 -6.24
C HIS A 26 25.11 -2.34 -5.07
N LEU A 27 25.44 -1.43 -4.16
CA LEU A 27 24.54 -0.99 -3.09
C LEU A 27 23.37 -0.23 -3.71
N VAL A 28 22.14 -0.71 -3.48
CA VAL A 28 20.92 -0.09 -4.00
C VAL A 28 20.15 0.67 -2.92
N GLY A 29 20.42 0.40 -1.65
CA GLY A 29 19.82 1.10 -0.54
C GLY A 29 19.89 0.33 0.77
N GLY A 30 19.16 0.83 1.75
CA GLY A 30 19.02 0.18 3.05
C GLY A 30 17.82 0.73 3.80
N HIS A 31 17.49 0.08 4.91
CA HIS A 31 16.36 0.45 5.76
C HIS A 31 16.71 0.26 7.23
N ARG A 32 16.03 0.99 8.09
CA ARG A 32 16.10 0.84 9.55
C ARG A 32 14.71 0.90 10.15
N GLY A 33 14.36 -0.14 10.88
CA GLY A 33 13.05 -0.31 11.51
C GLY A 33 12.46 -1.69 11.21
N GLY A 34 12.27 -2.52 12.25
CA GLY A 34 11.91 -3.93 12.11
C GLY A 34 10.46 -4.19 11.67
N TYR A 35 9.59 -3.16 11.59
CA TYR A 35 8.14 -3.34 11.40
C TYR A 35 7.56 -2.59 10.20
N TRP A 36 8.39 -1.87 9.44
CA TRP A 36 7.95 -1.05 8.32
C TRP A 36 8.37 -1.64 6.99
N PRO A 37 7.48 -1.66 6.01
CA PRO A 37 7.83 -2.02 4.65
C PRO A 37 8.70 -0.94 3.99
N PHE A 38 9.50 -1.35 3.02
CA PHE A 38 10.26 -0.43 2.18
C PHE A 38 10.44 -1.00 0.78
N THR A 39 10.70 -0.09 -0.16
CA THR A 39 10.83 -0.39 -1.59
C THR A 39 12.12 0.22 -2.13
N LEU A 40 12.81 -0.51 -2.98
CA LEU A 40 14.02 -0.09 -3.66
C LEU A 40 13.85 -0.25 -5.18
N ASP A 41 14.13 0.80 -5.94
CA ASP A 41 14.25 0.71 -7.39
C ASP A 41 15.61 0.07 -7.73
N ILE A 42 15.57 -1.08 -8.35
CA ILE A 42 16.75 -1.87 -8.70
C ILE A 42 17.01 -1.91 -10.22
N THR A 43 16.24 -1.16 -10.99
CA THR A 43 16.24 -1.20 -12.47
C THR A 43 17.63 -1.07 -13.07
N ALA A 44 18.39 -0.08 -12.60
CA ALA A 44 19.71 0.23 -13.15
C ALA A 44 20.79 -0.83 -12.84
N GLN A 45 20.56 -1.68 -11.81
CA GLN A 45 21.51 -2.70 -11.38
C GLN A 45 21.22 -4.09 -11.93
N LEU A 46 20.12 -4.27 -12.64
CA LEU A 46 19.76 -5.55 -13.21
C LEU A 46 20.55 -5.85 -14.50
N ASN A 47 21.03 -7.07 -14.59
CA ASN A 47 21.51 -7.60 -15.86
C ASN A 47 20.30 -7.82 -16.78
N GLY A 48 20.35 -7.34 -18.01
CA GLY A 48 19.27 -7.47 -18.99
C GLY A 48 18.89 -8.92 -19.31
N THR A 49 19.87 -9.83 -19.24
CA THR A 49 19.71 -11.26 -19.41
C THR A 49 20.56 -12.01 -18.39
N GLY A 50 20.13 -13.22 -18.03
CA GLY A 50 20.88 -14.09 -17.12
C GLY A 50 20.50 -13.91 -15.65
N ARG A 51 21.40 -14.36 -14.77
CA ARG A 51 21.18 -14.34 -13.32
C ARG A 51 21.53 -12.99 -12.73
N ASN A 52 20.73 -12.58 -11.76
CA ASN A 52 21.02 -11.45 -10.89
C ASN A 52 21.29 -11.98 -9.47
N SER A 53 22.26 -11.41 -8.78
CA SER A 53 22.55 -11.72 -7.39
C SER A 53 21.96 -10.66 -6.48
N LEU A 54 21.29 -11.09 -5.41
CA LEU A 54 20.75 -10.23 -4.36
C LEU A 54 21.44 -10.57 -3.04
N TRP A 55 21.98 -9.55 -2.39
CA TRP A 55 22.59 -9.64 -1.06
C TRP A 55 21.85 -8.69 -0.11
N VAL A 56 21.48 -9.22 1.06
CA VAL A 56 20.87 -8.44 2.15
C VAL A 56 21.71 -8.66 3.40
N ALA A 57 22.46 -7.64 3.79
CA ALA A 57 23.18 -7.63 5.06
C ALA A 57 22.26 -7.07 6.15
N VAL A 58 22.09 -7.78 7.25
CA VAL A 58 21.20 -7.40 8.35
C VAL A 58 21.98 -7.24 9.63
N GLN A 59 21.64 -6.22 10.40
CA GLN A 59 22.12 -5.97 11.76
C GLN A 59 20.95 -5.74 12.69
N ASP A 60 20.87 -6.54 13.76
CA ASP A 60 19.83 -6.39 14.78
C ASP A 60 20.47 -6.26 16.18
N PRO A 61 20.31 -5.11 16.87
CA PRO A 61 20.80 -4.93 18.22
C PRO A 61 19.94 -5.61 19.29
N THR A 62 18.79 -6.19 18.94
CA THR A 62 17.83 -6.91 19.78
C THR A 62 17.53 -6.18 21.10
N GLY A 63 18.18 -6.59 22.20
CA GLY A 63 17.98 -6.06 23.56
C GLY A 63 18.71 -4.75 23.86
N HIS A 64 19.51 -4.22 22.93
CA HIS A 64 20.27 -2.99 23.10
C HIS A 64 19.60 -1.81 22.41
N GLY A 65 19.47 -0.68 23.12
CA GLY A 65 18.86 0.54 22.59
C GLY A 65 17.36 0.65 22.85
N THR A 66 16.73 1.61 22.17
CA THR A 66 15.32 2.01 22.39
C THR A 66 14.40 1.69 21.21
N GLN A 67 14.89 0.95 20.22
CA GLN A 67 14.10 0.54 19.06
C GLN A 67 12.94 -0.37 19.45
N ALA A 68 11.86 -0.32 18.66
CA ALA A 68 10.75 -1.25 18.78
C ALA A 68 11.25 -2.69 18.50
N ARG A 69 11.00 -3.61 19.43
CA ARG A 69 11.43 -5.02 19.33
C ARG A 69 10.37 -6.02 19.84
N GLY A 70 9.20 -5.51 20.26
CA GLY A 70 8.19 -6.35 20.89
C GLY A 70 8.67 -7.01 22.17
N LYS A 71 8.35 -8.28 22.35
CA LYS A 71 8.74 -9.09 23.51
C LYS A 71 10.05 -9.87 23.29
N GLN A 72 10.86 -9.50 22.31
CA GLN A 72 12.10 -10.19 21.99
C GLN A 72 13.19 -9.86 23.03
N THR A 73 13.97 -10.88 23.39
CA THR A 73 15.12 -10.73 24.32
C THR A 73 16.17 -11.81 24.08
N LEU A 74 17.44 -11.48 24.39
CA LEU A 74 18.55 -12.44 24.37
C LEU A 74 18.50 -13.43 25.56
N LYS A 75 17.70 -13.13 26.59
CA LYS A 75 17.48 -14.02 27.74
C LYS A 75 15.98 -14.27 27.88
N PRO A 76 15.42 -15.20 27.07
CA PRO A 76 13.98 -15.49 27.07
C PRO A 76 13.55 -16.11 28.42
N GLY A 77 12.31 -15.82 28.82
CA GLY A 77 11.67 -16.34 30.03
C GLY A 77 10.42 -15.55 30.39
N GLY A 78 9.49 -16.18 31.09
CA GLY A 78 8.19 -15.58 31.41
C GLY A 78 7.43 -15.21 30.14
N VAL A 79 7.12 -13.91 29.96
CA VAL A 79 6.36 -13.39 28.81
C VAL A 79 7.26 -13.01 27.61
N PHE A 80 8.58 -13.17 27.74
CA PHE A 80 9.53 -12.79 26.70
C PHE A 80 9.91 -13.98 25.81
N TYR A 81 10.09 -13.69 24.52
CA TYR A 81 10.41 -14.66 23.48
C TYR A 81 11.87 -14.57 23.03
N PRO A 82 12.41 -15.64 22.44
CA PRO A 82 13.73 -15.60 21.80
C PRO A 82 13.82 -14.49 20.76
N ALA A 83 15.00 -13.90 20.66
CA ALA A 83 15.31 -12.92 19.64
C ALA A 83 15.28 -13.56 18.24
N GLN A 84 14.74 -12.84 17.29
CA GLN A 84 14.71 -13.20 15.87
C GLN A 84 15.18 -11.98 15.06
N SER A 85 16.01 -12.21 14.07
CA SER A 85 16.59 -11.16 13.24
C SER A 85 16.45 -11.51 11.77
N GLY A 86 16.42 -10.51 10.91
CA GLY A 86 16.42 -10.69 9.47
C GLY A 86 15.07 -10.42 8.80
N ILE A 87 14.91 -11.00 7.63
CA ILE A 87 13.71 -10.84 6.80
C ILE A 87 12.61 -11.73 7.39
N TRP A 88 11.54 -11.13 7.90
CA TRP A 88 10.43 -11.86 8.52
C TRP A 88 9.08 -11.64 7.85
N GLN A 89 9.03 -10.75 6.85
CA GLN A 89 7.89 -10.50 5.99
C GLN A 89 8.25 -10.81 4.54
N THR A 90 7.25 -10.89 3.67
CA THR A 90 7.40 -11.21 2.25
C THR A 90 8.37 -10.27 1.54
N VAL A 91 9.15 -10.83 0.63
CA VAL A 91 9.98 -10.10 -0.35
C VAL A 91 9.44 -10.41 -1.74
N TRP A 92 9.22 -9.37 -2.56
CA TRP A 92 8.72 -9.57 -3.93
C TRP A 92 9.29 -8.54 -4.89
N LEU A 93 9.16 -8.85 -6.17
CA LEU A 93 9.50 -7.95 -7.27
C LEU A 93 8.22 -7.48 -7.94
N GLU A 94 8.20 -6.22 -8.32
CA GLU A 94 7.13 -5.62 -9.11
C GLU A 94 7.71 -4.94 -10.33
N ARG A 95 7.04 -5.10 -11.48
CA ARG A 95 7.34 -4.32 -12.68
C ARG A 95 6.29 -3.24 -12.82
N VAL A 96 6.75 -2.02 -12.97
CA VAL A 96 5.90 -0.85 -13.09
C VAL A 96 6.33 -0.01 -14.30
N PRO A 97 5.43 0.77 -14.90
CA PRO A 97 5.83 1.76 -15.91
C PRO A 97 6.76 2.82 -15.30
N GLU A 98 7.31 3.72 -16.13
CA GLU A 98 8.19 4.79 -15.65
C GLU A 98 7.46 5.69 -14.64
N ASN A 99 6.20 6.00 -14.91
CA ASN A 99 5.31 6.71 -14.00
C ASN A 99 4.28 5.72 -13.44
N TYR A 100 4.36 5.39 -12.17
CA TYR A 100 3.52 4.39 -11.52
C TYR A 100 2.87 4.94 -10.25
N ILE A 101 1.83 4.27 -9.80
CA ILE A 101 1.11 4.56 -8.56
C ILE A 101 1.91 3.96 -7.40
N GLN A 102 2.49 4.82 -6.58
CA GLN A 102 3.25 4.42 -5.39
C GLN A 102 2.35 4.01 -4.22
N SER A 103 1.23 4.73 -4.05
CA SER A 103 0.26 4.44 -3.01
C SER A 103 -1.09 5.11 -3.32
N LEU A 104 -2.13 4.64 -2.63
CA LEU A 104 -3.47 5.22 -2.65
C LEU A 104 -3.84 5.75 -1.27
N THR A 105 -4.50 6.91 -1.24
CA THR A 105 -5.30 7.35 -0.10
C THR A 105 -6.76 7.13 -0.46
N VAL A 106 -7.42 6.22 0.25
CA VAL A 106 -8.84 5.89 0.04
C VAL A 106 -9.63 6.39 1.24
N THR A 107 -10.56 7.32 1.01
CA THR A 107 -11.34 7.99 2.04
C THR A 107 -12.83 7.73 1.80
N PRO A 108 -13.41 6.68 2.41
CA PRO A 108 -14.85 6.44 2.36
C PRO A 108 -15.61 7.43 3.23
N ASP A 109 -16.76 7.92 2.76
CA ASP A 109 -17.73 8.68 3.53
C ASP A 109 -19.04 7.91 3.57
N TYR A 110 -19.38 7.42 4.76
CA TYR A 110 -20.59 6.63 5.00
C TYR A 110 -21.87 7.46 4.80
N ASP A 111 -21.90 8.69 5.33
CA ASP A 111 -23.11 9.53 5.31
C ASP A 111 -23.36 10.09 3.91
N ALA A 112 -22.32 10.47 3.20
CA ALA A 112 -22.41 10.92 1.82
C ALA A 112 -22.53 9.76 0.81
N ARG A 113 -22.28 8.53 1.23
CA ARG A 113 -22.19 7.34 0.35
C ARG A 113 -21.19 7.54 -0.78
N THR A 114 -20.02 8.07 -0.44
CA THR A 114 -18.96 8.32 -1.41
C THR A 114 -17.67 7.65 -1.00
N VAL A 115 -16.77 7.50 -1.96
CA VAL A 115 -15.36 7.20 -1.71
C VAL A 115 -14.52 8.17 -2.52
N THR A 116 -13.63 8.88 -1.83
CA THR A 116 -12.62 9.72 -2.49
C THR A 116 -11.31 8.96 -2.55
N VAL A 117 -10.75 8.83 -3.74
CA VAL A 117 -9.51 8.11 -4.02
C VAL A 117 -8.47 9.10 -4.53
N LYS A 118 -7.32 9.18 -3.86
CA LYS A 118 -6.17 9.96 -4.30
C LYS A 118 -5.01 9.02 -4.59
N ALA A 119 -4.41 9.14 -5.78
CA ALA A 119 -3.21 8.39 -6.13
C ALA A 119 -1.95 9.24 -5.91
N HIS A 120 -0.96 8.64 -5.26
CA HIS A 120 0.39 9.19 -5.14
C HIS A 120 1.27 8.48 -6.16
N THR A 121 1.78 9.22 -7.14
CA THR A 121 2.56 8.65 -8.24
C THR A 121 4.04 9.00 -8.15
N SER A 122 4.87 8.25 -8.88
CA SER A 122 6.30 8.53 -9.02
C SER A 122 6.61 9.76 -9.88
N ALA A 123 5.64 10.23 -10.67
CA ALA A 123 5.81 11.38 -11.55
C ALA A 123 5.90 12.69 -10.76
N PRO A 124 6.83 13.60 -11.10
CA PRO A 124 6.83 14.96 -10.59
C PRO A 124 5.53 15.68 -11.00
N GLY A 125 4.79 16.22 -10.03
CA GLY A 125 3.53 16.95 -10.30
C GLY A 125 2.25 16.13 -10.10
N GLY A 126 2.36 14.87 -9.70
CA GLY A 126 1.21 14.04 -9.33
C GLY A 126 0.57 13.27 -10.50
N ALA A 127 -0.54 12.59 -10.23
CA ALA A 127 -1.29 11.84 -11.23
C ALA A 127 -2.19 12.81 -12.02
N ALA A 128 -1.79 13.18 -13.22
CA ALA A 128 -2.74 13.70 -14.19
C ALA A 128 -3.60 12.54 -14.72
N ASN A 129 -4.92 12.77 -14.90
CA ASN A 129 -5.84 11.82 -15.52
C ASN A 129 -5.97 10.48 -14.76
N LEU A 130 -6.33 10.54 -13.48
CA LEU A 130 -6.70 9.39 -12.68
C LEU A 130 -8.11 8.91 -13.08
N TRP A 131 -8.30 7.60 -13.14
CA TRP A 131 -9.62 6.99 -13.22
C TRP A 131 -9.80 5.97 -12.08
N ALA A 132 -11.04 5.76 -11.67
CA ALA A 132 -11.37 4.77 -10.67
C ALA A 132 -12.69 4.05 -10.99
N VAL A 133 -12.75 2.77 -10.64
CA VAL A 133 -13.92 1.90 -10.81
C VAL A 133 -14.18 1.16 -9.50
N VAL A 134 -15.43 1.22 -9.03
CA VAL A 134 -15.91 0.48 -7.87
C VAL A 134 -16.79 -0.68 -8.32
N ARG A 135 -16.56 -1.87 -7.74
CA ARG A 135 -17.40 -3.04 -7.97
C ARG A 135 -17.94 -3.60 -6.66
N ALA A 136 -19.17 -4.09 -6.74
CA ALA A 136 -19.81 -4.84 -5.66
C ALA A 136 -20.18 -6.23 -6.19
N GLY A 137 -19.59 -7.28 -5.62
CA GLY A 137 -19.82 -8.65 -6.07
C GLY A 137 -19.49 -8.90 -7.54
N GLY A 138 -18.46 -8.22 -8.06
CA GLY A 138 -18.02 -8.31 -9.45
C GLY A 138 -18.77 -7.39 -10.44
N VAL A 139 -19.86 -6.72 -10.01
CA VAL A 139 -20.61 -5.78 -10.84
C VAL A 139 -20.07 -4.37 -10.66
N THR A 140 -19.78 -3.67 -11.76
CA THR A 140 -19.42 -2.24 -11.73
C THR A 140 -20.62 -1.42 -11.30
N ILE A 141 -20.46 -0.64 -10.22
CA ILE A 141 -21.53 0.16 -9.61
C ILE A 141 -21.24 1.66 -9.67
N ALA A 142 -19.99 2.05 -9.80
CA ALA A 142 -19.57 3.43 -9.99
C ALA A 142 -18.25 3.46 -10.75
N GLU A 143 -18.09 4.44 -11.62
CA GLU A 143 -16.83 4.74 -12.30
C GLU A 143 -16.73 6.23 -12.55
N ASP A 144 -15.53 6.77 -12.46
CA ASP A 144 -15.26 8.17 -12.75
C ASP A 144 -13.85 8.37 -13.27
N TRP A 145 -13.69 9.43 -14.06
CA TRP A 145 -12.43 9.84 -14.69
C TRP A 145 -12.15 11.25 -14.23
N GLY A 146 -11.13 11.43 -13.41
CA GLY A 146 -10.75 12.74 -12.91
C GLY A 146 -10.61 13.73 -14.06
N SER A 147 -11.32 14.86 -13.97
CA SER A 147 -11.27 15.91 -14.98
C SER A 147 -10.01 16.75 -14.82
N ASP A 148 -9.40 17.14 -15.94
CA ASP A 148 -8.14 17.93 -16.00
C ASP A 148 -8.23 19.30 -15.31
N GLU A 149 -9.42 19.83 -15.01
CA GLU A 149 -9.62 21.20 -14.53
C GLU A 149 -10.00 21.33 -13.05
N ALA A 150 -10.66 20.33 -12.44
CA ALA A 150 -11.19 20.47 -11.08
C ALA A 150 -10.28 19.86 -9.99
N ASP A 151 -9.53 18.83 -10.30
CA ASP A 151 -8.70 18.10 -9.33
C ASP A 151 -7.23 18.05 -9.72
N ARG A 152 -6.56 19.20 -9.65
CA ARG A 152 -5.07 19.27 -9.74
C ARG A 152 -4.36 18.44 -8.67
N ASP A 153 -5.10 17.87 -7.74
CA ASP A 153 -4.62 17.04 -6.65
C ASP A 153 -4.64 15.52 -6.97
N GLY A 154 -5.09 15.11 -8.17
CA GLY A 154 -5.13 13.70 -8.56
C GLY A 154 -6.08 12.88 -7.70
N ALA A 155 -7.26 13.40 -7.36
CA ALA A 155 -8.29 12.72 -6.61
C ALA A 155 -9.55 12.51 -7.45
N VAL A 156 -10.25 11.39 -7.24
CA VAL A 156 -11.54 11.06 -7.87
C VAL A 156 -12.52 10.72 -6.75
N THR A 157 -13.76 11.25 -6.83
CA THR A 157 -14.82 10.95 -5.86
C THR A 157 -15.95 10.21 -6.54
N LEU A 158 -16.21 8.97 -6.11
CA LEU A 158 -17.26 8.11 -6.64
C LEU A 158 -18.42 8.04 -5.66
N HIS A 159 -19.65 8.11 -6.17
CA HIS A 159 -20.88 7.94 -5.40
C HIS A 159 -21.37 6.50 -5.49
N ILE A 160 -21.68 5.90 -4.33
CA ILE A 160 -22.23 4.54 -4.24
C ILE A 160 -23.76 4.62 -4.31
N PRO A 161 -24.41 4.03 -5.34
CA PRO A 161 -25.86 4.02 -5.46
C PRO A 161 -26.53 3.35 -4.24
N GLU A 162 -27.75 3.82 -3.92
CA GLU A 162 -28.46 3.34 -2.72
C GLU A 162 -28.72 1.83 -2.74
N GLU A 163 -29.08 1.28 -3.89
CA GLU A 163 -29.30 -0.15 -4.10
C GLU A 163 -28.05 -1.02 -3.93
N HIS A 164 -26.87 -0.39 -3.95
CA HIS A 164 -25.56 -1.02 -3.76
C HIS A 164 -24.86 -0.57 -2.47
N PHE A 165 -25.60 0.09 -1.56
CA PHE A 165 -25.07 0.52 -0.28
C PHE A 165 -25.09 -0.62 0.73
N PHE A 166 -23.95 -1.27 0.92
CA PHE A 166 -23.73 -2.39 1.84
C PHE A 166 -22.79 -1.98 2.97
N PRO A 167 -23.33 -1.46 4.10
CA PRO A 167 -22.51 -1.08 5.25
C PRO A 167 -21.70 -2.25 5.79
N TRP A 168 -20.45 -1.99 6.12
CA TRP A 168 -19.62 -2.97 6.79
C TRP A 168 -19.96 -3.04 8.28
N SER A 169 -20.14 -4.25 8.77
CA SER A 169 -20.19 -4.56 10.19
C SER A 169 -19.49 -5.90 10.45
N PRO A 170 -19.18 -6.26 11.73
CA PRO A 170 -18.63 -7.57 12.05
C PRO A 170 -19.50 -8.74 11.57
N ASP A 171 -20.82 -8.55 11.57
CA ASP A 171 -21.79 -9.57 11.12
C ASP A 171 -21.98 -9.58 9.59
N SER A 172 -21.65 -8.48 8.93
CA SER A 172 -21.73 -8.32 7.48
C SER A 172 -20.49 -7.55 6.96
N PRO A 173 -19.32 -8.21 6.87
CA PRO A 173 -18.04 -7.57 6.56
C PRO A 173 -17.88 -7.34 5.04
N PHE A 174 -18.79 -6.58 4.44
CA PHE A 174 -18.78 -6.32 3.00
C PHE A 174 -17.63 -5.41 2.60
N LEU A 175 -16.91 -5.78 1.56
CA LEU A 175 -15.85 -5.00 0.93
C LEU A 175 -16.20 -4.72 -0.52
N TYR A 176 -16.00 -3.49 -0.93
CA TYR A 176 -16.06 -3.08 -2.34
C TYR A 176 -14.70 -3.27 -2.98
N ASP A 177 -14.66 -3.83 -4.19
CA ASP A 177 -13.45 -3.85 -5.01
C ASP A 177 -13.23 -2.46 -5.61
N LEU A 178 -12.00 -2.00 -5.59
CA LEU A 178 -11.57 -0.73 -6.16
C LEU A 178 -10.45 -0.99 -7.17
N THR A 179 -10.64 -0.50 -8.39
CA THR A 179 -9.59 -0.46 -9.41
C THR A 179 -9.27 0.98 -9.73
N VAL A 180 -8.00 1.34 -9.69
CA VAL A 180 -7.50 2.70 -9.92
C VAL A 180 -6.41 2.67 -10.95
N GLY A 181 -6.44 3.57 -11.91
CA GLY A 181 -5.40 3.64 -12.91
C GLY A 181 -5.14 5.05 -13.42
N THR A 182 -4.03 5.20 -14.14
CA THR A 182 -3.63 6.43 -14.80
C THR A 182 -3.89 6.33 -16.29
N THR A 183 -4.23 7.46 -16.93
CA THR A 183 -4.46 7.52 -18.38
C THR A 183 -3.36 8.28 -19.13
N GLN A 184 -2.39 8.82 -18.40
CA GLN A 184 -1.32 9.60 -19.00
C GLN A 184 -0.31 8.71 -19.73
N GLY A 185 0.00 9.04 -20.97
CA GLY A 185 0.94 8.32 -21.82
C GLY A 185 0.31 7.27 -22.74
N GLU A 186 1.17 6.57 -23.49
CA GLU A 186 0.75 5.42 -24.30
C GLU A 186 0.28 4.27 -23.41
N GLU A 187 -0.47 3.32 -23.96
CA GLU A 187 -1.10 2.23 -23.19
C GLU A 187 -0.10 1.44 -22.34
N GLU A 188 1.13 1.24 -22.84
CA GLU A 188 2.22 0.57 -22.12
C GLU A 188 2.80 1.38 -20.95
N GLN A 189 2.47 2.67 -20.86
CA GLN A 189 2.92 3.59 -19.81
C GLN A 189 1.86 3.81 -18.72
N ARG A 190 0.69 3.19 -18.85
CA ARG A 190 -0.40 3.28 -17.90
C ARG A 190 -0.21 2.31 -16.76
N ASP A 191 -0.44 2.79 -15.56
CA ASP A 191 -0.44 1.94 -14.37
C ASP A 191 -1.86 1.68 -13.88
N THR A 192 -2.07 0.49 -13.33
CA THR A 192 -3.37 0.08 -12.77
C THR A 192 -3.13 -0.75 -11.52
N VAL A 193 -3.78 -0.33 -10.43
CA VAL A 193 -3.72 -1.01 -9.14
C VAL A 193 -5.10 -1.45 -8.67
N HIS A 194 -5.15 -2.58 -7.97
CA HIS A 194 -6.35 -3.11 -7.37
C HIS A 194 -6.29 -2.94 -5.85
N SER A 195 -7.38 -2.50 -5.27
CA SER A 195 -7.53 -2.28 -3.84
C SER A 195 -8.95 -2.62 -3.41
N TYR A 196 -9.31 -2.29 -2.20
CA TYR A 196 -10.65 -2.43 -1.67
C TYR A 196 -10.93 -1.38 -0.59
N PHE A 197 -12.22 -1.20 -0.27
CA PHE A 197 -12.64 -0.36 0.85
C PHE A 197 -13.96 -0.86 1.44
N ALA A 198 -14.32 -0.30 2.59
CA ALA A 198 -15.60 -0.55 3.23
C ALA A 198 -16.26 0.78 3.60
N LEU A 199 -17.59 0.82 3.55
CA LEU A 199 -18.37 1.94 4.08
C LEU A 199 -18.81 1.60 5.51
N ARG A 200 -18.22 2.29 6.48
CA ARG A 200 -18.57 2.17 7.90
C ARG A 200 -18.45 3.50 8.61
N LYS A 201 -19.15 3.64 9.72
CA LYS A 201 -19.10 4.84 10.53
C LYS A 201 -18.79 4.51 11.97
N TRP A 202 -17.82 5.22 12.54
CA TRP A 202 -17.56 5.22 13.96
C TRP A 202 -18.29 6.40 14.59
N SER A 203 -18.98 6.17 15.70
CA SER A 203 -19.66 7.24 16.44
C SER A 203 -19.57 7.01 17.94
N CYS A 204 -19.94 8.04 18.70
CA CYS A 204 -20.20 7.92 20.12
C CYS A 204 -21.65 8.29 20.37
N ALA A 205 -22.42 7.40 20.97
CA ALA A 205 -23.82 7.63 21.29
C ALA A 205 -24.15 7.09 22.69
N PRO A 206 -25.14 7.69 23.42
CA PRO A 206 -25.59 7.14 24.67
C PRO A 206 -26.37 5.83 24.45
N ASP A 207 -26.11 4.84 25.28
CA ASP A 207 -26.92 3.63 25.35
C ASP A 207 -28.28 3.89 26.05
N ALA A 208 -29.09 2.84 26.23
CA ALA A 208 -30.40 2.93 26.88
C ALA A 208 -30.33 3.44 28.34
N HIS A 209 -29.16 3.46 28.95
CA HIS A 209 -28.91 3.95 30.31
C HIS A 209 -28.22 5.31 30.33
N GLY A 210 -28.09 5.99 29.19
CA GLY A 210 -27.44 7.29 29.06
C GLY A 210 -25.90 7.23 29.11
N ILE A 211 -25.29 6.06 29.06
CA ILE A 211 -23.83 5.88 29.08
C ILE A 211 -23.28 6.00 27.66
N MET A 212 -22.32 6.90 27.45
CA MET A 212 -21.65 7.07 26.14
C MET A 212 -20.89 5.78 25.76
N ARG A 213 -21.15 5.28 24.56
CA ARG A 213 -20.53 4.10 23.96
C ARG A 213 -19.90 4.44 22.64
N PHE A 214 -18.81 3.71 22.29
CA PHE A 214 -18.34 3.65 20.92
C PHE A 214 -19.33 2.77 20.13
N CYS A 215 -19.75 3.27 18.98
CA CYS A 215 -20.68 2.58 18.09
C CYS A 215 -20.04 2.42 16.71
N LEU A 216 -20.34 1.31 16.07
CA LEU A 216 -19.96 0.98 14.71
C LEU A 216 -21.21 0.80 13.88
#